data_342251c5dbfcdaaf79b83bdb065a12f6
#
_entry.id   342251c5dbfcdaaf79b83bdb065a12f6
#
_cell.length_a   1.000
_cell.length_b   1.000
_cell.length_c   1.000
_cell.angle_alpha   90.00
_cell.angle_beta   90.00
_cell.angle_gamma   90.00
#
_symmetry.space_group_name_H-M   'P 1'
#
loop_
_entity.id
_entity.type
_entity.pdbx_description
1 polymer ?
#
loop_
_entity_poly.entity_id
_entity_poly.type
_entity_poly.pdbx_seq_one_letter_code
_entity_poly.pdbx_strand_id
1 'polypeptide(L)'
;MRKALRWVLSLVVLIGTLSTAGAATAAGSDTADIKDRLLAIKGVSLIQEKPYPGYRFFVLNFTQPVDHRNPKKGTFQQRITLLHKDTARPTVFHTGGYNVSTNPGRREPTQIVDGNQVSMEYRFFNPSRPDPADWSKLDIWQAASDQHRIFRALRKIYRQNWISTGGSKGGMTATYYERFYPHDMDGVVAYVAPNDVVNEEDSAYDRFFAKVGTKECRDRLNAVQREALVRREPLEKKYAEVAAAEGFTFETIGSLDKAYEAVVLDYVWGFWQYSLLADCDSDVIPKDAKAATDDEIWTSIDTISGFSFYADQGLEPYTPYFYQAGTQLGAPDITFPHIEKKYIRYGYQPPRNFVPRDIEMTFQKNAMRDVDTWVRNNAKQMLFVYGQNDPWGSEPFHLGKKARDSYVFTAPGANHGANVAGLVKEQKDLATARILKWAGVAPAAVQADPSKAKPLAKFDSKLDKRDVEREMTLRP
;
A
#
# COMPACT_ATOMS: atom_id res chain seq x y z
N MET A 1 11.89 87.52 -6.67
CA MET A 1 11.19 86.20 -6.61
C MET A 1 11.50 85.34 -7.81
N ARG A 2 12.75 84.92 -8.02
CA ARG A 2 13.16 84.00 -9.12
C ARG A 2 14.39 83.17 -8.75
N LYS A 3 14.58 82.77 -7.48
CA LYS A 3 15.68 81.88 -7.06
C LYS A 3 15.27 80.67 -6.17
N ALA A 4 13.97 80.46 -5.95
CA ALA A 4 13.48 79.38 -5.09
C ALA A 4 12.95 78.15 -5.86
N LEU A 5 12.99 78.15 -7.23
CA LEU A 5 12.39 77.09 -8.04
C LEU A 5 13.41 76.12 -8.68
N ARG A 6 14.70 76.21 -8.36
CA ARG A 6 15.74 75.37 -8.94
C ARG A 6 16.25 74.29 -8.01
N TRP A 7 15.82 74.22 -6.75
CA TRP A 7 16.29 73.21 -5.78
C TRP A 7 15.28 72.06 -5.50
N VAL A 8 14.04 72.18 -6.01
CA VAL A 8 13.02 71.15 -5.79
C VAL A 8 13.06 69.99 -6.85
N LEU A 9 13.67 70.27 -8.03
CA LEU A 9 13.75 69.30 -9.12
C LEU A 9 14.95 68.35 -9.04
N SER A 10 15.92 68.66 -8.16
CA SER A 10 17.11 67.72 -7.99
C SER A 10 16.94 66.68 -6.88
N LEU A 11 15.90 66.80 -6.04
CA LEU A 11 15.68 65.83 -4.94
C LEU A 11 14.71 64.70 -5.32
N VAL A 12 13.97 64.88 -6.43
CA VAL A 12 13.00 63.81 -6.88
C VAL A 12 13.65 62.73 -7.76
N VAL A 13 14.85 62.96 -8.31
CA VAL A 13 15.57 62.02 -9.16
C VAL A 13 16.44 61.02 -8.35
N LEU A 14 16.74 61.35 -7.07
CA LEU A 14 17.57 60.42 -6.23
C LEU A 14 16.77 59.42 -5.37
N ILE A 15 15.43 59.52 -5.34
CA ILE A 15 14.58 58.56 -4.59
C ILE A 15 14.03 57.46 -5.51
N GLY A 16 14.18 57.59 -6.83
CA GLY A 16 13.66 56.67 -7.84
C GLY A 16 14.57 55.48 -8.18
N THR A 17 15.81 55.41 -7.66
CA THR A 17 16.78 54.37 -8.04
C THR A 17 17.15 53.39 -6.92
N LEU A 18 16.54 53.49 -5.75
CA LEU A 18 16.81 52.57 -4.62
C LEU A 18 15.70 51.55 -4.38
N SER A 19 14.66 51.50 -5.21
CA SER A 19 13.54 50.58 -5.04
C SER A 19 13.53 49.35 -5.98
N THR A 20 14.55 49.17 -6.82
CA THR A 20 14.59 48.05 -7.78
C THR A 20 15.61 46.95 -7.47
N ALA A 21 16.36 47.06 -6.37
CA ALA A 21 17.34 46.04 -5.99
C ALA A 21 16.78 44.98 -5.01
N GLY A 22 15.54 45.12 -4.53
CA GLY A 22 14.93 44.22 -3.55
C GLY A 22 13.98 43.17 -4.12
N ALA A 23 13.61 43.28 -5.41
CA ALA A 23 12.64 42.35 -6.03
C ALA A 23 13.27 41.21 -6.87
N ALA A 24 14.59 41.21 -7.04
CA ALA A 24 15.25 40.23 -7.91
C ALA A 24 15.67 38.90 -7.22
N THR A 25 15.54 38.81 -5.89
CA THR A 25 15.95 37.61 -5.17
C THR A 25 14.81 36.62 -4.86
N ALA A 26 13.57 36.97 -5.10
CA ALA A 26 12.42 36.08 -4.88
C ALA A 26 11.94 35.33 -6.15
N ALA A 27 12.32 35.82 -7.35
CA ALA A 27 11.91 35.17 -8.62
C ALA A 27 12.90 34.09 -9.11
N GLY A 28 14.07 33.97 -8.50
CA GLY A 28 15.10 33.03 -8.93
C GLY A 28 14.88 31.57 -8.52
N SER A 29 13.94 31.29 -7.61
CA SER A 29 13.73 29.92 -7.11
C SER A 29 12.68 29.09 -7.89
N ASP A 30 11.78 29.76 -8.61
CA ASP A 30 10.71 29.03 -9.35
C ASP A 30 11.12 28.60 -10.77
N THR A 31 12.22 29.09 -11.30
CA THR A 31 12.75 28.74 -12.64
C THR A 31 13.86 27.68 -12.57
N ALA A 32 14.36 27.33 -11.38
CA ALA A 32 15.37 26.30 -11.23
C ALA A 32 14.84 24.91 -11.62
N ASP A 33 15.71 24.09 -12.21
CA ASP A 33 15.37 22.70 -12.58
C ASP A 33 14.80 21.95 -11.37
N ILE A 34 13.77 21.13 -11.61
CA ILE A 34 13.10 20.40 -10.53
C ILE A 34 14.07 19.51 -9.75
N LYS A 35 15.06 18.89 -10.41
CA LYS A 35 16.09 18.07 -9.77
C LYS A 35 16.89 18.90 -8.76
N ASP A 36 17.31 20.10 -9.15
CA ASP A 36 18.08 21.00 -8.28
C ASP A 36 17.25 21.43 -7.06
N ARG A 37 15.96 21.72 -7.28
CA ARG A 37 15.02 22.03 -6.19
C ARG A 37 14.83 20.87 -5.22
N LEU A 38 14.75 19.64 -5.71
CA LEU A 38 14.64 18.43 -4.89
C LEU A 38 15.92 18.21 -4.07
N LEU A 39 17.08 18.32 -4.70
CA LEU A 39 18.38 18.11 -4.04
C LEU A 39 18.75 19.23 -3.06
N ALA A 40 18.13 20.40 -3.18
CA ALA A 40 18.24 21.49 -2.18
C ALA A 40 17.47 21.19 -0.88
N ILE A 41 16.60 20.20 -0.85
CA ILE A 41 15.91 19.77 0.38
C ILE A 41 16.92 19.06 1.29
N LYS A 42 17.11 19.57 2.49
CA LYS A 42 18.01 18.94 3.47
C LYS A 42 17.66 17.47 3.72
N GLY A 43 18.60 16.59 3.51
CA GLY A 43 18.44 15.15 3.71
C GLY A 43 17.89 14.38 2.50
N VAL A 44 17.74 15.06 1.35
CA VAL A 44 17.42 14.41 0.07
C VAL A 44 18.73 14.17 -0.69
N SER A 45 18.88 12.99 -1.26
CA SER A 45 19.94 12.67 -2.23
C SER A 45 19.39 11.83 -3.38
N LEU A 46 19.99 12.00 -4.56
CA LEU A 46 19.60 11.26 -5.75
C LEU A 46 20.25 9.87 -5.76
N ILE A 47 19.44 8.84 -5.99
CA ILE A 47 19.91 7.49 -6.32
C ILE A 47 19.95 7.34 -7.84
N GLN A 48 18.84 7.64 -8.51
CA GLN A 48 18.69 7.46 -9.96
C GLN A 48 17.62 8.39 -10.54
N GLU A 49 17.79 8.77 -11.79
CA GLU A 49 16.74 9.38 -12.61
C GLU A 49 16.46 8.48 -13.82
N LYS A 50 15.20 8.23 -14.13
CA LYS A 50 14.75 7.43 -15.27
C LYS A 50 13.76 8.22 -16.13
N PRO A 51 13.78 8.05 -17.46
CA PRO A 51 12.76 8.61 -18.33
C PRO A 51 11.42 7.88 -18.14
N TYR A 52 10.32 8.63 -18.26
CA TYR A 52 8.98 8.09 -18.33
C TYR A 52 8.11 9.03 -19.20
N PRO A 53 7.28 8.53 -20.13
CA PRO A 53 6.53 9.38 -21.05
C PRO A 53 5.70 10.45 -20.35
N GLY A 54 5.99 11.72 -20.63
CA GLY A 54 5.32 12.88 -20.04
C GLY A 54 5.71 13.21 -18.59
N TYR A 55 6.73 12.53 -18.03
CA TYR A 55 7.21 12.72 -16.67
C TYR A 55 8.73 12.63 -16.58
N ARG A 56 9.25 13.06 -15.44
CA ARG A 56 10.60 12.71 -14.96
C ARG A 56 10.45 11.84 -13.72
N PHE A 57 11.14 10.72 -13.65
CA PHE A 57 11.08 9.80 -12.53
C PHE A 57 12.39 9.79 -11.76
N PHE A 58 12.31 10.10 -10.47
CA PHE A 58 13.45 10.15 -9.56
C PHE A 58 13.33 9.07 -8.50
N VAL A 59 14.41 8.34 -8.27
CA VAL A 59 14.62 7.49 -7.09
C VAL A 59 15.54 8.26 -6.15
N LEU A 60 15.09 8.49 -4.93
CA LEU A 60 15.74 9.37 -3.96
C LEU A 60 15.88 8.67 -2.61
N ASN A 61 16.89 9.06 -1.84
CA ASN A 61 16.91 8.86 -0.40
C ASN A 61 16.36 10.09 0.31
N PHE A 62 15.66 9.86 1.42
CA PHE A 62 15.22 10.89 2.34
C PHE A 62 15.67 10.54 3.77
N THR A 63 16.42 11.43 4.41
CA THR A 63 16.91 11.20 5.77
C THR A 63 15.77 11.29 6.79
N GLN A 64 15.48 10.20 7.48
CA GLN A 64 14.46 10.10 8.53
C GLN A 64 15.08 9.84 9.91
N PRO A 65 14.50 10.32 10.99
CA PRO A 65 14.91 9.90 12.33
C PRO A 65 14.49 8.44 12.58
N VAL A 66 15.35 7.69 13.25
CA VAL A 66 15.02 6.35 13.72
C VAL A 66 13.80 6.40 14.65
N ASP A 67 13.73 7.41 15.51
CA ASP A 67 12.64 7.65 16.44
C ASP A 67 12.16 9.11 16.35
N HIS A 68 10.96 9.34 15.83
CA HIS A 68 10.38 10.68 15.74
C HIS A 68 10.08 11.32 17.11
N ARG A 69 9.91 10.50 18.16
CA ARG A 69 9.75 11.00 19.55
C ARG A 69 11.07 11.44 20.15
N ASN A 70 12.20 10.92 19.62
CA ASN A 70 13.54 11.30 20.03
C ASN A 70 14.51 11.34 18.82
N PRO A 71 14.44 12.40 17.99
CA PRO A 71 15.25 12.50 16.76
C PRO A 71 16.78 12.48 16.96
N LYS A 72 17.24 12.65 18.21
CA LYS A 72 18.68 12.58 18.55
C LYS A 72 19.24 11.16 18.58
N LYS A 73 18.36 10.12 18.57
CA LYS A 73 18.77 8.72 18.57
C LYS A 73 19.38 8.21 17.26
N GLY A 74 19.48 9.04 16.25
CA GLY A 74 20.07 8.69 14.96
C GLY A 74 19.07 8.81 13.82
N THR A 75 19.58 8.55 12.62
CA THR A 75 18.82 8.65 11.37
C THR A 75 19.07 7.45 10.49
N PHE A 76 18.15 7.19 9.56
CA PHE A 76 18.31 6.24 8.48
C PHE A 76 17.93 6.86 7.15
N GLN A 77 18.28 6.19 6.05
CA GLN A 77 17.89 6.61 4.71
C GLN A 77 16.63 5.87 4.30
N GLN A 78 15.55 6.61 4.08
CA GLN A 78 14.31 6.06 3.55
C GLN A 78 14.26 6.30 2.04
N ARG A 79 14.07 5.23 1.27
CA ARG A 79 13.92 5.33 -0.18
C ARG A 79 12.54 5.87 -0.52
N ILE A 80 12.50 6.86 -1.39
CA ILE A 80 11.27 7.40 -1.97
C ILE A 80 11.43 7.50 -3.49
N THR A 81 10.32 7.50 -4.20
CA THR A 81 10.31 7.81 -5.62
C THR A 81 9.39 8.99 -5.90
N LEU A 82 9.74 9.75 -6.92
CA LEU A 82 8.96 10.89 -7.36
C LEU A 82 8.76 10.81 -8.87
N LEU A 83 7.51 10.72 -9.28
CA LEU A 83 7.08 10.87 -10.66
C LEU A 83 6.62 12.33 -10.84
N HIS A 84 7.52 13.17 -11.36
CA HIS A 84 7.28 14.60 -11.56
C HIS A 84 6.66 14.85 -12.92
N LYS A 85 5.52 15.52 -12.94
CA LYS A 85 4.87 16.06 -14.13
C LYS A 85 5.01 17.57 -14.23
N ASP A 86 4.47 18.28 -13.27
CA ASP A 86 4.47 19.74 -13.19
C ASP A 86 4.13 20.19 -11.77
N THR A 87 4.80 21.23 -11.27
CA THR A 87 4.52 21.81 -9.95
C THR A 87 3.15 22.49 -9.82
N ALA A 88 2.52 22.83 -10.96
CA ALA A 88 1.15 23.35 -11.01
C ALA A 88 0.07 22.24 -10.95
N ARG A 89 0.46 20.97 -10.96
CA ARG A 89 -0.46 19.82 -10.86
C ARG A 89 -0.57 19.31 -9.43
N PRO A 90 -1.72 18.70 -9.05
CA PRO A 90 -1.85 18.04 -7.75
C PRO A 90 -0.84 16.92 -7.58
N THR A 91 -0.63 16.49 -6.34
CA THR A 91 0.31 15.43 -6.02
C THR A 91 -0.41 14.28 -5.31
N VAL A 92 -0.16 13.06 -5.75
CA VAL A 92 -0.62 11.84 -5.10
C VAL A 92 0.52 11.28 -4.24
N PHE A 93 0.26 11.07 -2.96
CA PHE A 93 1.20 10.42 -2.05
C PHE A 93 0.81 8.96 -1.88
N HIS A 94 1.54 8.09 -2.54
CA HIS A 94 1.32 6.65 -2.53
C HIS A 94 2.22 5.94 -1.50
N THR A 95 1.67 4.99 -0.80
CA THR A 95 2.41 3.99 -0.04
C THR A 95 1.82 2.61 -0.27
N GLY A 96 2.65 1.62 -0.56
CA GLY A 96 2.24 0.22 -0.59
C GLY A 96 2.25 -0.43 0.79
N GLY A 97 2.80 0.25 1.79
CA GLY A 97 3.03 -0.35 3.11
C GLY A 97 4.23 -1.30 3.19
N TYR A 98 4.94 -1.47 2.07
CA TYR A 98 6.08 -2.38 1.87
C TYR A 98 7.24 -1.67 1.17
N ASN A 99 7.98 -2.40 0.35
CA ASN A 99 8.99 -1.82 -0.52
C ASN A 99 8.38 -0.89 -1.58
N VAL A 100 9.17 0.06 -2.09
CA VAL A 100 8.79 0.90 -3.21
C VAL A 100 9.43 0.39 -4.51
N SER A 101 8.64 0.34 -5.60
CA SER A 101 9.20 0.05 -6.92
C SER A 101 10.14 1.17 -7.38
N THR A 102 11.33 0.82 -7.85
CA THR A 102 12.26 1.74 -8.50
C THR A 102 12.01 1.87 -10.02
N ASN A 103 10.91 1.27 -10.51
CA ASN A 103 10.43 1.45 -11.86
C ASN A 103 9.26 2.44 -11.86
N PRO A 104 9.19 3.35 -12.86
CA PRO A 104 8.11 4.30 -12.94
C PRO A 104 6.77 3.63 -13.24
N GLY A 105 5.70 4.15 -12.64
CA GLY A 105 4.34 3.71 -12.86
C GLY A 105 3.37 4.65 -12.14
N ARG A 106 2.20 4.91 -12.75
CA ARG A 106 1.17 5.77 -12.17
C ARG A 106 0.14 4.94 -11.42
N ARG A 107 -0.18 5.33 -10.20
CA ARG A 107 -1.31 4.76 -9.46
C ARG A 107 -2.63 5.33 -9.99
N GLU A 108 -3.73 4.61 -9.78
CA GLU A 108 -5.04 5.02 -10.31
C GLU A 108 -5.42 6.47 -9.94
N PRO A 109 -5.27 6.95 -8.68
CA PRO A 109 -5.52 8.37 -8.39
C PRO A 109 -4.60 9.31 -9.16
N THR A 110 -3.34 8.95 -9.40
CA THR A 110 -2.40 9.76 -10.21
C THR A 110 -2.87 9.86 -11.66
N GLN A 111 -3.41 8.77 -12.22
CA GLN A 111 -3.99 8.77 -13.56
C GLN A 111 -5.25 9.65 -13.62
N ILE A 112 -6.15 9.51 -12.62
CA ILE A 112 -7.40 10.27 -12.54
C ILE A 112 -7.12 11.78 -12.49
N VAL A 113 -6.17 12.21 -11.65
CA VAL A 113 -5.89 13.66 -11.47
C VAL A 113 -4.85 14.19 -12.46
N ASP A 114 -4.22 13.32 -13.25
CA ASP A 114 -3.10 13.64 -14.14
C ASP A 114 -2.02 14.46 -13.42
N GLY A 115 -1.62 14.00 -12.25
CA GLY A 115 -0.78 14.73 -11.31
C GLY A 115 0.62 14.16 -11.14
N ASN A 116 1.36 14.73 -10.20
CA ASN A 116 2.61 14.17 -9.71
C ASN A 116 2.33 12.98 -8.79
N GLN A 117 3.34 12.12 -8.58
CA GLN A 117 3.23 11.03 -7.59
C GLN A 117 4.51 10.93 -6.76
N VAL A 118 4.36 10.93 -5.45
CA VAL A 118 5.41 10.55 -4.51
C VAL A 118 5.07 9.15 -4.02
N SER A 119 6.04 8.22 -4.05
CA SER A 119 5.86 6.91 -3.43
C SER A 119 6.94 6.68 -2.39
N MET A 120 6.56 6.10 -1.26
CA MET A 120 7.43 5.90 -0.11
C MET A 120 7.63 4.43 0.19
N GLU A 121 8.89 4.01 0.35
CA GLU A 121 9.20 2.73 0.98
C GLU A 121 8.86 2.78 2.45
N TYR A 122 8.20 1.75 2.95
CA TYR A 122 7.82 1.71 4.35
C TYR A 122 9.06 1.42 5.23
N ARG A 123 9.13 2.08 6.40
CA ARG A 123 10.26 1.86 7.31
C ARG A 123 10.43 0.38 7.65
N PHE A 124 11.66 -0.07 7.86
CA PHE A 124 12.11 -1.44 8.10
C PHE A 124 12.08 -2.39 6.90
N PHE A 125 11.45 -2.02 5.77
CA PHE A 125 11.67 -2.74 4.53
C PHE A 125 13.01 -2.34 3.90
N ASN A 126 13.77 -3.32 3.43
CA ASN A 126 15.09 -3.05 2.83
C ASN A 126 14.96 -2.27 1.50
N PRO A 127 15.82 -1.24 1.29
CA PRO A 127 16.94 -0.81 2.14
C PRO A 127 16.57 0.25 3.21
N SER A 128 15.30 0.56 3.44
CA SER A 128 14.85 1.60 4.38
C SER A 128 14.72 1.08 5.82
N ARG A 129 15.65 0.20 6.22
CA ARG A 129 15.75 -0.33 7.58
C ARG A 129 16.81 0.42 8.36
N PRO A 130 16.50 0.96 9.57
CA PRO A 130 17.53 1.48 10.47
C PRO A 130 18.54 0.40 10.87
N ASP A 131 19.80 0.76 11.02
CA ASP A 131 20.85 -0.12 11.52
C ASP A 131 21.57 0.58 12.68
N PRO A 132 21.57 0.02 13.92
CA PRO A 132 20.85 -1.19 14.33
C PRO A 132 19.32 -1.01 14.29
N ALA A 133 18.60 -2.12 14.04
CA ALA A 133 17.15 -2.15 13.98
C ALA A 133 16.51 -2.23 15.36
N ASP A 134 16.02 -1.12 15.90
CA ASP A 134 15.14 -1.10 17.08
C ASP A 134 13.69 -1.36 16.62
N TRP A 135 13.25 -2.62 16.63
CA TRP A 135 11.92 -3.03 16.15
C TRP A 135 10.77 -2.33 16.88
N SER A 136 10.97 -1.85 18.11
CA SER A 136 9.97 -1.04 18.81
C SER A 136 9.63 0.29 18.11
N LYS A 137 10.41 0.68 17.11
CA LYS A 137 10.19 1.87 16.26
C LYS A 137 9.47 1.54 14.95
N LEU A 138 9.10 0.30 14.75
CA LEU A 138 8.19 -0.10 13.67
C LEU A 138 6.75 -0.05 14.19
N ASP A 139 6.24 1.14 14.40
CA ASP A 139 4.85 1.39 14.80
C ASP A 139 4.12 2.29 13.79
N ILE A 140 2.77 2.25 13.77
CA ILE A 140 1.94 2.99 12.81
C ILE A 140 2.12 4.51 12.95
N TRP A 141 2.40 5.02 14.16
CA TRP A 141 2.63 6.45 14.35
C TRP A 141 3.99 6.90 13.80
N GLN A 142 5.05 6.10 13.98
CA GLN A 142 6.36 6.37 13.40
C GLN A 142 6.29 6.39 11.87
N ALA A 143 5.56 5.42 11.27
CA ALA A 143 5.38 5.37 9.83
C ALA A 143 4.57 6.56 9.29
N ALA A 144 3.51 6.96 9.97
CA ALA A 144 2.76 8.17 9.64
C ALA A 144 3.63 9.43 9.76
N SER A 145 4.54 9.47 10.74
CA SER A 145 5.46 10.58 10.94
C SER A 145 6.54 10.67 9.85
N ASP A 146 6.95 9.53 9.27
CA ASP A 146 7.79 9.50 8.07
C ASP A 146 7.08 10.19 6.89
N GLN A 147 5.81 9.82 6.63
CA GLN A 147 5.01 10.45 5.58
C GLN A 147 4.87 11.96 5.80
N HIS A 148 4.52 12.36 7.03
CA HIS A 148 4.40 13.77 7.39
C HIS A 148 5.67 14.58 7.08
N ARG A 149 6.84 14.04 7.40
CA ARG A 149 8.12 14.74 7.12
C ARG A 149 8.39 14.85 5.62
N ILE A 150 8.14 13.80 4.84
CA ILE A 150 8.26 13.82 3.38
C ILE A 150 7.28 14.86 2.80
N PHE A 151 6.00 14.82 3.20
CA PHE A 151 5.00 15.79 2.81
C PHE A 151 5.45 17.22 3.11
N ARG A 152 5.84 17.51 4.36
CA ARG A 152 6.30 18.85 4.78
C ARG A 152 7.49 19.36 3.96
N ALA A 153 8.39 18.49 3.56
CA ALA A 153 9.54 18.85 2.75
C ALA A 153 9.14 19.16 1.29
N LEU A 154 8.36 18.28 0.68
CA LEU A 154 7.96 18.39 -0.72
C LEU A 154 6.83 19.39 -0.97
N ARG A 155 5.98 19.68 0.03
CA ARG A 155 4.90 20.68 -0.05
C ARG A 155 5.42 22.09 -0.37
N LYS A 156 6.69 22.37 -0.08
CA LYS A 156 7.35 23.64 -0.45
C LYS A 156 7.54 23.79 -1.96
N ILE A 157 7.65 22.68 -2.68
CA ILE A 157 7.77 22.62 -4.14
C ILE A 157 6.40 22.40 -4.79
N TYR A 158 5.65 21.41 -4.32
CA TYR A 158 4.35 20.98 -4.84
C TYR A 158 3.22 21.60 -3.99
N ARG A 159 2.80 22.80 -4.35
CA ARG A 159 1.89 23.62 -3.53
C ARG A 159 0.41 23.34 -3.78
N GLN A 160 0.08 22.56 -4.83
CA GLN A 160 -1.28 22.17 -5.14
C GLN A 160 -1.80 21.12 -4.16
N ASN A 161 -3.06 20.71 -4.29
CA ASN A 161 -3.68 19.72 -3.40
C ASN A 161 -2.96 18.37 -3.43
N TRP A 162 -3.05 17.66 -2.31
CA TRP A 162 -2.43 16.36 -2.11
C TRP A 162 -3.48 15.29 -1.78
N ILE A 163 -3.37 14.14 -2.45
CA ILE A 163 -4.21 12.96 -2.20
C ILE A 163 -3.33 11.83 -1.68
N SER A 164 -3.66 11.26 -0.52
CA SER A 164 -3.00 10.05 -0.03
C SER A 164 -3.68 8.81 -0.61
N THR A 165 -2.90 7.77 -0.94
CA THR A 165 -3.44 6.51 -1.47
C THR A 165 -2.54 5.33 -1.14
N GLY A 166 -3.14 4.15 -1.11
CA GLY A 166 -2.47 2.87 -0.98
C GLY A 166 -3.46 1.72 -1.06
N GLY A 167 -2.96 0.52 -1.34
CA GLY A 167 -3.75 -0.72 -1.34
C GLY A 167 -3.33 -1.63 -0.19
N SER A 168 -4.24 -2.48 0.32
CA SER A 168 -3.94 -3.44 1.38
C SER A 168 -3.34 -2.77 2.62
N LYS A 169 -2.21 -3.23 3.13
CA LYS A 169 -1.44 -2.53 4.17
C LYS A 169 -1.15 -1.06 3.82
N GLY A 170 -0.97 -0.74 2.53
CA GLY A 170 -0.84 0.65 2.08
C GLY A 170 -2.13 1.46 2.26
N GLY A 171 -3.30 0.85 2.09
CA GLY A 171 -4.59 1.45 2.37
C GLY A 171 -4.80 1.71 3.87
N MET A 172 -4.39 0.75 4.72
CA MET A 172 -4.32 0.97 6.18
C MET A 172 -3.37 2.13 6.49
N THR A 173 -2.18 2.18 5.84
CA THR A 173 -1.19 3.24 6.04
C THR A 173 -1.73 4.61 5.68
N ALA A 174 -2.40 4.75 4.54
CA ALA A 174 -3.06 6.02 4.15
C ALA A 174 -4.12 6.43 5.19
N THR A 175 -4.86 5.46 5.75
CA THR A 175 -5.91 5.68 6.74
C THR A 175 -5.35 6.14 8.08
N TYR A 176 -4.34 5.45 8.65
CA TYR A 176 -3.78 5.90 9.92
C TYR A 176 -2.87 7.13 9.77
N TYR A 177 -2.32 7.39 8.58
CA TYR A 177 -1.67 8.64 8.31
C TYR A 177 -2.64 9.82 8.47
N GLU A 178 -3.83 9.73 7.86
CA GLU A 178 -4.89 10.72 8.03
C GLU A 178 -5.33 10.86 9.49
N ARG A 179 -5.41 9.74 10.24
CA ARG A 179 -5.72 9.75 11.68
C ARG A 179 -4.71 10.58 12.48
N PHE A 180 -3.41 10.46 12.19
CA PHE A 180 -2.38 11.15 12.96
C PHE A 180 -2.07 12.56 12.44
N TYR A 181 -2.30 12.82 11.15
CA TYR A 181 -2.00 14.09 10.48
C TYR A 181 -3.15 14.56 9.58
N PRO A 182 -4.33 14.85 10.15
CA PRO A 182 -5.59 15.07 9.41
C PRO A 182 -5.65 16.41 8.63
N HIS A 183 -4.56 17.15 8.59
CA HIS A 183 -4.44 18.42 7.87
C HIS A 183 -3.38 18.39 6.76
N ASP A 184 -2.79 17.24 6.50
CA ASP A 184 -1.76 17.11 5.49
C ASP A 184 -2.35 16.86 4.09
N MET A 185 -3.40 16.05 4.03
CA MET A 185 -4.00 15.63 2.77
C MET A 185 -5.35 16.28 2.54
N ASP A 186 -5.66 16.55 1.26
CA ASP A 186 -6.96 17.07 0.82
C ASP A 186 -7.96 15.94 0.52
N GLY A 187 -7.50 14.70 0.53
CA GLY A 187 -8.32 13.50 0.39
C GLY A 187 -7.53 12.21 0.51
N VAL A 188 -8.21 11.12 0.84
CA VAL A 188 -7.64 9.78 0.98
C VAL A 188 -8.39 8.81 0.09
N VAL A 189 -7.66 7.98 -0.66
CA VAL A 189 -8.22 6.87 -1.46
C VAL A 189 -7.55 5.59 -1.02
N ALA A 190 -8.21 4.82 -0.19
CA ALA A 190 -7.73 3.57 0.36
C ALA A 190 -8.38 2.38 -0.36
N TYR A 191 -7.57 1.49 -0.91
CA TYR A 191 -8.02 0.30 -1.61
C TYR A 191 -7.82 -0.93 -0.74
N VAL A 192 -8.80 -1.81 -0.70
CA VAL A 192 -8.76 -3.14 -0.08
C VAL A 192 -8.04 -3.14 1.29
N ALA A 193 -8.30 -2.09 2.06
CA ALA A 193 -7.66 -1.85 3.36
C ALA A 193 -8.33 -2.69 4.45
N PRO A 194 -7.65 -3.71 5.02
CA PRO A 194 -8.20 -4.47 6.16
C PRO A 194 -8.36 -3.59 7.40
N ASN A 195 -9.25 -3.99 8.31
CA ASN A 195 -9.48 -3.29 9.57
C ASN A 195 -9.84 -4.29 10.69
N ASP A 196 -8.93 -5.19 11.00
CA ASP A 196 -9.04 -6.12 12.11
C ASP A 196 -8.95 -5.35 13.46
N VAL A 197 -10.10 -4.90 13.92
CA VAL A 197 -10.20 -4.06 15.14
C VAL A 197 -10.19 -4.90 16.41
N VAL A 198 -10.72 -6.12 16.34
CA VAL A 198 -10.83 -7.05 17.47
C VAL A 198 -10.18 -8.36 17.05
N ASN A 199 -8.87 -8.40 17.13
CA ASN A 199 -8.01 -9.51 16.66
C ASN A 199 -8.38 -10.91 17.19
N GLU A 200 -9.27 -11.02 18.15
CA GLU A 200 -9.77 -12.28 18.67
C GLU A 200 -11.17 -12.66 18.15
N GLU A 201 -11.77 -11.85 17.22
CA GLU A 201 -13.12 -12.05 16.68
C GLU A 201 -13.07 -12.11 15.15
N ASP A 202 -12.90 -13.29 14.60
CA ASP A 202 -12.66 -13.56 13.18
C ASP A 202 -13.85 -14.19 12.44
N SER A 203 -15.02 -14.26 13.07
CA SER A 203 -16.21 -14.89 12.48
C SER A 203 -16.66 -14.24 11.16
N ALA A 204 -16.25 -13.01 10.88
CA ALA A 204 -16.52 -12.34 9.62
C ALA A 204 -15.84 -13.05 8.44
N TYR A 205 -14.61 -13.51 8.64
CA TYR A 205 -13.86 -14.27 7.63
C TYR A 205 -14.46 -15.65 7.41
N ASP A 206 -14.84 -16.37 8.47
CA ASP A 206 -15.53 -17.66 8.34
C ASP A 206 -16.85 -17.52 7.56
N ARG A 207 -17.63 -16.46 7.82
CA ARG A 207 -18.86 -16.16 7.06
C ARG A 207 -18.57 -15.83 5.60
N PHE A 208 -17.45 -15.16 5.31
CA PHE A 208 -17.03 -14.88 3.95
C PHE A 208 -16.72 -16.18 3.19
N PHE A 209 -15.85 -17.04 3.72
CA PHE A 209 -15.48 -18.30 3.06
C PHE A 209 -16.65 -19.26 2.91
N ALA A 210 -17.66 -19.19 3.77
CA ALA A 210 -18.90 -19.95 3.62
C ALA A 210 -19.77 -19.50 2.43
N LYS A 211 -19.57 -18.28 1.88
CA LYS A 211 -20.49 -17.66 0.90
C LYS A 211 -19.82 -17.19 -0.38
N VAL A 212 -18.51 -16.91 -0.39
CA VAL A 212 -17.79 -16.30 -1.53
C VAL A 212 -17.95 -17.14 -2.79
N GLY A 213 -18.14 -16.48 -3.93
CA GLY A 213 -18.28 -17.14 -5.23
C GLY A 213 -19.43 -18.14 -5.32
N THR A 214 -19.27 -19.20 -6.10
CA THR A 214 -20.25 -20.28 -6.22
C THR A 214 -19.94 -21.43 -5.25
N LYS A 215 -20.98 -22.19 -4.89
CA LYS A 215 -20.79 -23.38 -4.05
C LYS A 215 -19.84 -24.39 -4.71
N GLU A 216 -19.96 -24.56 -6.01
CA GLU A 216 -19.14 -25.48 -6.79
C GLU A 216 -17.65 -25.10 -6.70
N CYS A 217 -17.30 -23.82 -6.88
CA CYS A 217 -15.94 -23.33 -6.75
C CYS A 217 -15.40 -23.57 -5.32
N ARG A 218 -16.18 -23.21 -4.29
CA ARG A 218 -15.77 -23.47 -2.90
C ARG A 218 -15.52 -24.93 -2.62
N ASP A 219 -16.42 -25.81 -3.07
CA ASP A 219 -16.28 -27.26 -2.86
C ASP A 219 -15.02 -27.80 -3.53
N ARG A 220 -14.69 -27.35 -4.74
CA ARG A 220 -13.46 -27.76 -5.45
C ARG A 220 -12.21 -27.30 -4.72
N LEU A 221 -12.12 -26.03 -4.33
CA LEU A 221 -10.98 -25.50 -3.59
C LEU A 221 -10.81 -26.22 -2.25
N ASN A 222 -11.89 -26.39 -1.50
CA ASN A 222 -11.90 -27.10 -0.22
C ASN A 222 -11.46 -28.56 -0.38
N ALA A 223 -11.86 -29.24 -1.48
CA ALA A 223 -11.45 -30.60 -1.75
C ALA A 223 -9.95 -30.71 -2.04
N VAL A 224 -9.36 -29.79 -2.82
CA VAL A 224 -7.91 -29.74 -3.07
C VAL A 224 -7.15 -29.52 -1.77
N GLN A 225 -7.55 -28.51 -0.98
CA GLN A 225 -6.92 -28.20 0.31
C GLN A 225 -6.95 -29.41 1.27
N ARG A 226 -8.10 -30.07 1.34
CA ARG A 226 -8.26 -31.28 2.17
C ARG A 226 -7.40 -32.43 1.67
N GLU A 227 -7.40 -32.73 0.36
CA GLU A 227 -6.62 -33.83 -0.21
C GLU A 227 -5.11 -33.59 -0.04
N ALA A 228 -4.63 -32.37 -0.11
CA ALA A 228 -3.23 -32.06 0.19
C ALA A 228 -2.85 -32.48 1.62
N LEU A 229 -3.73 -32.28 2.62
CA LEU A 229 -3.46 -32.73 4.00
C LEU A 229 -3.68 -34.22 4.20
N VAL A 230 -4.60 -34.89 3.47
CA VAL A 230 -4.79 -36.33 3.47
C VAL A 230 -3.56 -37.05 2.91
N ARG A 231 -2.97 -36.48 1.83
CA ARG A 231 -1.77 -37.03 1.15
C ARG A 231 -0.49 -36.37 1.63
N ARG A 232 -0.46 -35.94 2.89
CA ARG A 232 0.66 -35.21 3.48
C ARG A 232 2.01 -35.88 3.23
N GLU A 233 2.13 -37.17 3.49
CA GLU A 233 3.40 -37.89 3.42
C GLU A 233 4.11 -37.80 2.06
N PRO A 234 3.51 -38.15 0.91
CA PRO A 234 4.16 -37.98 -0.38
C PRO A 234 4.41 -36.52 -0.76
N LEU A 235 3.52 -35.58 -0.40
CA LEU A 235 3.66 -34.18 -0.74
C LEU A 235 4.73 -33.48 0.13
N GLU A 236 4.85 -33.80 1.40
CA GLU A 236 5.95 -33.32 2.25
C GLU A 236 7.30 -33.87 1.81
N LYS A 237 7.36 -35.12 1.36
CA LYS A 237 8.58 -35.68 0.76
C LYS A 237 8.99 -34.88 -0.46
N LYS A 238 8.06 -34.57 -1.35
CA LYS A 238 8.32 -33.70 -2.50
C LYS A 238 8.76 -32.30 -2.07
N TYR A 239 8.14 -31.75 -1.02
CA TYR A 239 8.56 -30.44 -0.47
C TYR A 239 9.99 -30.49 0.08
N ALA A 240 10.37 -31.56 0.76
CA ALA A 240 11.74 -31.74 1.26
C ALA A 240 12.77 -31.81 0.11
N GLU A 241 12.43 -32.49 -0.99
CA GLU A 241 13.28 -32.57 -2.19
C GLU A 241 13.45 -31.18 -2.84
N VAL A 242 12.36 -30.40 -2.99
CA VAL A 242 12.41 -29.02 -3.49
C VAL A 242 13.21 -28.13 -2.53
N ALA A 243 12.95 -28.21 -1.24
CA ALA A 243 13.66 -27.42 -0.23
C ALA A 243 15.17 -27.69 -0.23
N ALA A 244 15.58 -28.94 -0.39
CA ALA A 244 17.00 -29.29 -0.50
C ALA A 244 17.64 -28.76 -1.78
N ALA A 245 16.92 -28.78 -2.91
CA ALA A 245 17.40 -28.29 -4.19
C ALA A 245 17.54 -26.74 -4.20
N GLU A 246 16.59 -26.03 -3.59
CA GLU A 246 16.53 -24.57 -3.55
C GLU A 246 17.25 -23.96 -2.33
N GLY A 247 17.69 -24.79 -1.38
CA GLY A 247 18.36 -24.34 -0.16
C GLY A 247 17.42 -23.69 0.85
N PHE A 248 16.14 -24.09 0.89
CA PHE A 248 15.17 -23.56 1.84
C PHE A 248 15.45 -24.06 3.25
N THR A 249 15.30 -23.15 4.23
CA THR A 249 15.36 -23.44 5.66
C THR A 249 14.06 -23.03 6.34
N PHE A 250 13.79 -23.51 7.55
CA PHE A 250 12.49 -23.35 8.24
C PHE A 250 12.65 -23.01 9.73
N GLU A 251 13.73 -22.32 10.09
CA GLU A 251 14.01 -21.98 11.49
C GLU A 251 12.96 -21.03 12.09
N THR A 252 12.51 -20.06 11.30
CA THR A 252 11.53 -19.04 11.73
C THR A 252 10.18 -19.69 12.06
N ILE A 253 9.63 -20.48 11.14
CA ILE A 253 8.33 -21.14 11.36
C ILE A 253 8.47 -22.39 12.25
N GLY A 254 9.64 -22.99 12.31
CA GLY A 254 10.02 -24.07 13.21
C GLY A 254 10.23 -25.45 12.59
N SER A 255 9.61 -25.77 11.45
CA SER A 255 9.86 -27.02 10.71
C SER A 255 9.27 -26.99 9.29
N LEU A 256 9.78 -27.85 8.41
CA LEU A 256 9.22 -28.08 7.09
C LEU A 256 7.76 -28.56 7.16
N ASP A 257 7.43 -29.50 8.04
CA ASP A 257 6.06 -30.01 8.25
C ASP A 257 5.08 -28.88 8.61
N LYS A 258 5.53 -27.94 9.46
CA LYS A 258 4.73 -26.79 9.84
C LYS A 258 4.58 -25.79 8.69
N ALA A 259 5.65 -25.56 7.91
CA ALA A 259 5.61 -24.73 6.71
C ALA A 259 4.69 -25.35 5.65
N TYR A 260 4.75 -26.67 5.45
CA TYR A 260 3.85 -27.38 4.55
C TYR A 260 2.38 -27.13 4.91
N GLU A 261 2.03 -27.34 6.19
CA GLU A 261 0.65 -27.13 6.63
C GLU A 261 0.21 -25.67 6.45
N ALA A 262 1.09 -24.70 6.74
CA ALA A 262 0.80 -23.28 6.55
C ALA A 262 0.51 -22.94 5.08
N VAL A 263 1.32 -23.46 4.14
CA VAL A 263 1.08 -23.30 2.69
C VAL A 263 -0.26 -23.88 2.27
N VAL A 264 -0.59 -25.09 2.76
CA VAL A 264 -1.85 -25.75 2.41
C VAL A 264 -3.05 -25.02 3.02
N LEU A 265 -2.95 -24.58 4.28
CA LEU A 265 -4.05 -23.84 4.94
C LEU A 265 -4.29 -22.46 4.33
N ASP A 266 -3.28 -21.84 3.71
CA ASP A 266 -3.39 -20.56 3.00
C ASP A 266 -4.08 -20.69 1.61
N TYR A 267 -4.24 -21.91 1.07
CA TYR A 267 -4.65 -22.14 -0.31
C TYR A 267 -5.99 -21.49 -0.68
N VAL A 268 -7.03 -21.66 0.10
CA VAL A 268 -8.36 -21.10 -0.18
C VAL A 268 -8.34 -19.58 -0.02
N TRP A 269 -7.60 -19.07 0.97
CA TRP A 269 -7.38 -17.64 1.15
C TRP A 269 -6.66 -17.04 -0.06
N GLY A 270 -5.51 -17.60 -0.43
CA GLY A 270 -4.70 -17.14 -1.55
C GLY A 270 -5.47 -17.12 -2.87
N PHE A 271 -6.32 -18.13 -3.10
CA PHE A 271 -7.16 -18.13 -4.29
C PHE A 271 -8.09 -16.90 -4.33
N TRP A 272 -8.90 -16.67 -3.30
CA TRP A 272 -9.84 -15.55 -3.29
C TRP A 272 -9.17 -14.18 -3.22
N GLN A 273 -7.97 -14.13 -2.66
CA GLN A 273 -7.19 -12.90 -2.63
C GLN A 273 -6.72 -12.47 -4.03
N TYR A 274 -6.25 -13.41 -4.87
CA TYR A 274 -5.56 -13.06 -6.11
C TYR A 274 -6.20 -13.59 -7.39
N SER A 275 -7.04 -14.60 -7.32
CA SER A 275 -7.72 -15.17 -8.49
C SER A 275 -9.14 -14.62 -8.62
N LEU A 276 -9.74 -14.83 -9.78
CA LEU A 276 -11.14 -14.51 -10.04
C LEU A 276 -11.99 -15.78 -9.99
N LEU A 277 -13.29 -15.64 -9.85
CA LEU A 277 -14.22 -16.78 -9.85
C LEU A 277 -14.06 -17.67 -11.09
N ALA A 278 -13.77 -17.06 -12.26
CA ALA A 278 -13.55 -17.81 -13.51
C ALA A 278 -12.31 -18.72 -13.47
N ASP A 279 -11.32 -18.40 -12.63
CA ASP A 279 -10.09 -19.19 -12.51
C ASP A 279 -10.32 -20.52 -11.80
N CYS A 280 -11.48 -20.69 -11.13
CA CYS A 280 -11.92 -21.99 -10.62
C CYS A 280 -12.03 -23.05 -11.71
N ASP A 281 -12.34 -22.65 -12.94
CA ASP A 281 -12.49 -23.57 -14.08
C ASP A 281 -11.18 -23.79 -14.84
N SER A 282 -10.08 -23.20 -14.37
CA SER A 282 -8.75 -23.44 -14.96
C SER A 282 -8.25 -24.87 -14.70
N ASP A 283 -7.32 -25.31 -15.52
CA ASP A 283 -6.68 -26.63 -15.37
C ASP A 283 -5.79 -26.72 -14.12
N VAL A 284 -5.48 -25.58 -13.49
CA VAL A 284 -4.72 -25.53 -12.22
C VAL A 284 -5.54 -26.09 -11.05
N ILE A 285 -6.86 -25.97 -11.09
CA ILE A 285 -7.75 -26.46 -10.02
C ILE A 285 -8.36 -27.80 -10.44
N PRO A 286 -7.93 -28.95 -9.88
CA PRO A 286 -8.49 -30.26 -10.20
C PRO A 286 -10.00 -30.30 -10.04
N LYS A 287 -10.71 -30.84 -11.05
CA LYS A 287 -12.17 -31.00 -11.01
C LYS A 287 -12.61 -32.02 -9.96
N ASP A 288 -11.83 -33.06 -9.79
CA ASP A 288 -11.98 -34.07 -8.74
C ASP A 288 -10.65 -34.27 -8.03
N ALA A 289 -10.49 -33.65 -6.87
CA ALA A 289 -9.26 -33.70 -6.09
C ALA A 289 -8.91 -35.12 -5.61
N LYS A 290 -9.90 -35.98 -5.44
CA LYS A 290 -9.65 -37.38 -5.04
C LYS A 290 -9.07 -38.24 -6.15
N ALA A 291 -9.48 -37.97 -7.40
CA ALA A 291 -8.98 -38.64 -8.59
C ALA A 291 -7.68 -38.03 -9.11
N ALA A 292 -7.36 -36.80 -8.72
CA ALA A 292 -6.16 -36.08 -9.12
C ALA A 292 -4.89 -36.81 -8.61
N THR A 293 -3.81 -36.71 -9.37
CA THR A 293 -2.48 -37.20 -8.97
C THR A 293 -1.87 -36.30 -7.88
N ASP A 294 -0.84 -36.78 -7.19
CA ASP A 294 -0.10 -35.95 -6.23
C ASP A 294 0.56 -34.75 -6.90
N ASP A 295 1.00 -34.89 -8.16
CA ASP A 295 1.58 -33.79 -8.93
C ASP A 295 0.55 -32.71 -9.30
N GLU A 296 -0.69 -33.07 -9.60
CA GLU A 296 -1.77 -32.11 -9.85
C GLU A 296 -2.16 -31.35 -8.57
N ILE A 297 -2.28 -32.05 -7.43
CA ILE A 297 -2.51 -31.42 -6.13
C ILE A 297 -1.36 -30.48 -5.76
N TRP A 298 -0.11 -30.96 -5.90
CA TRP A 298 1.08 -30.15 -5.68
C TRP A 298 1.07 -28.87 -6.52
N THR A 299 0.87 -29.00 -7.84
CA THR A 299 0.87 -27.89 -8.79
C THR A 299 -0.21 -26.86 -8.45
N SER A 300 -1.38 -27.33 -8.05
CA SER A 300 -2.48 -26.45 -7.63
C SER A 300 -2.09 -25.64 -6.38
N ILE A 301 -1.58 -26.30 -5.34
CA ILE A 301 -1.16 -25.65 -4.10
C ILE A 301 0.01 -24.69 -4.37
N ASP A 302 1.03 -25.11 -5.12
CA ASP A 302 2.20 -24.29 -5.40
C ASP A 302 1.86 -23.05 -6.22
N THR A 303 0.99 -23.19 -7.23
CA THR A 303 0.56 -22.07 -8.06
C THR A 303 -0.21 -21.01 -7.27
N ILE A 304 -1.05 -21.43 -6.33
CA ILE A 304 -1.92 -20.55 -5.56
C ILE A 304 -1.24 -20.02 -4.29
N SER A 305 -0.59 -20.93 -3.51
CA SER A 305 0.00 -20.58 -2.22
C SER A 305 1.52 -20.45 -2.22
N GLY A 306 2.21 -21.22 -3.07
CA GLY A 306 3.67 -21.16 -3.22
C GLY A 306 4.44 -21.77 -2.05
N PHE A 307 5.07 -22.92 -2.27
CA PHE A 307 5.82 -23.63 -1.23
C PHE A 307 7.08 -22.88 -0.76
N SER A 308 7.59 -21.92 -1.53
CA SER A 308 8.72 -21.08 -1.12
C SER A 308 8.38 -20.04 -0.06
N PHE A 309 7.09 -19.67 0.09
CA PHE A 309 6.71 -18.50 0.88
C PHE A 309 7.00 -18.64 2.38
N TYR A 310 6.71 -19.82 2.97
CA TYR A 310 6.93 -20.06 4.40
C TYR A 310 8.30 -20.61 4.74
N ALA A 311 9.22 -20.71 3.78
CA ALA A 311 10.65 -20.86 4.07
C ALA A 311 11.24 -19.57 4.65
N ASP A 312 12.36 -19.65 5.35
CA ASP A 312 13.02 -18.46 5.94
C ASP A 312 13.33 -17.40 4.87
N GLN A 313 13.74 -17.83 3.68
CA GLN A 313 14.04 -16.97 2.52
C GLN A 313 12.78 -16.24 1.99
N GLY A 314 11.62 -16.87 2.07
CA GLY A 314 10.34 -16.27 1.71
C GLY A 314 9.80 -15.33 2.78
N LEU A 315 10.00 -15.66 4.06
CA LEU A 315 9.52 -14.87 5.21
C LEU A 315 10.38 -13.62 5.50
N GLU A 316 11.71 -13.70 5.30
CA GLU A 316 12.64 -12.61 5.66
C GLU A 316 12.23 -11.24 5.10
N PRO A 317 11.87 -11.09 3.80
CA PRO A 317 11.47 -9.81 3.26
C PRO A 317 10.19 -9.25 3.91
N TYR A 318 9.35 -10.12 4.50
CA TYR A 318 8.07 -9.78 5.14
C TYR A 318 8.13 -9.73 6.66
N THR A 319 9.28 -9.95 7.27
CA THR A 319 9.45 -9.80 8.72
C THR A 319 8.85 -8.49 9.25
N PRO A 320 9.04 -7.31 8.61
CA PRO A 320 8.42 -6.08 9.08
C PRO A 320 6.89 -6.09 9.01
N TYR A 321 6.31 -6.75 8.00
CA TYR A 321 4.86 -6.90 7.89
C TYR A 321 4.33 -7.76 9.04
N PHE A 322 4.85 -8.98 9.21
CA PHE A 322 4.39 -9.90 10.25
C PHE A 322 4.64 -9.35 11.65
N TYR A 323 5.73 -8.60 11.85
CA TYR A 323 5.95 -7.86 13.09
C TYR A 323 4.80 -6.89 13.37
N GLN A 324 4.42 -6.06 12.40
CA GLN A 324 3.31 -5.12 12.59
C GLN A 324 1.95 -5.80 12.71
N ALA A 325 1.69 -6.85 11.95
CA ALA A 325 0.48 -7.65 12.09
C ALA A 325 0.33 -8.18 13.51
N GLY A 326 1.41 -8.79 14.04
CA GLY A 326 1.42 -9.34 15.40
C GLY A 326 1.63 -8.34 16.53
N THR A 327 1.80 -7.04 16.24
CA THR A 327 1.96 -6.01 17.27
C THR A 327 0.89 -4.92 17.25
N GLN A 328 0.30 -4.62 16.09
CA GLN A 328 -0.64 -3.49 15.97
C GLN A 328 -1.80 -3.69 15.00
N LEU A 329 -1.56 -4.33 13.82
CA LEU A 329 -2.55 -4.32 12.75
C LEU A 329 -3.63 -5.40 12.90
N GLY A 330 -3.32 -6.48 13.66
CA GLY A 330 -4.13 -7.69 13.72
C GLY A 330 -3.82 -8.65 12.57
N ALA A 331 -4.31 -9.85 12.68
CA ALA A 331 -4.24 -10.88 11.65
C ALA A 331 -5.36 -11.89 11.87
N PRO A 332 -6.12 -12.24 10.84
CA PRO A 332 -7.25 -13.15 10.97
C PRO A 332 -6.81 -14.56 11.37
N ASP A 333 -7.64 -15.23 12.18
CA ASP A 333 -7.53 -16.65 12.50
C ASP A 333 -8.81 -17.35 12.01
N ILE A 334 -8.71 -18.12 10.91
CA ILE A 334 -9.86 -18.72 10.23
C ILE A 334 -10.02 -20.20 10.59
N THR A 335 -11.26 -20.69 10.45
CA THR A 335 -11.58 -22.10 10.68
C THR A 335 -11.63 -22.90 9.37
N PHE A 336 -11.41 -24.22 9.44
CA PHE A 336 -11.40 -25.13 8.30
C PHE A 336 -12.44 -26.25 8.49
N PRO A 337 -13.75 -25.93 8.42
CA PRO A 337 -14.82 -26.90 8.73
C PRO A 337 -14.89 -28.08 7.76
N HIS A 338 -14.28 -27.95 6.57
CA HIS A 338 -14.21 -29.00 5.54
C HIS A 338 -13.04 -29.97 5.73
N ILE A 339 -12.17 -29.73 6.72
CA ILE A 339 -11.00 -30.56 7.03
C ILE A 339 -11.23 -31.24 8.39
N GLU A 340 -11.13 -32.56 8.43
CA GLU A 340 -11.22 -33.30 9.69
C GLU A 340 -10.01 -32.99 10.58
N LYS A 341 -10.25 -32.72 11.87
CA LYS A 341 -9.23 -32.34 12.87
C LYS A 341 -7.99 -33.22 12.89
N LYS A 342 -8.12 -34.53 12.56
CA LYS A 342 -7.01 -35.46 12.53
C LYS A 342 -5.94 -35.17 11.47
N TYR A 343 -6.28 -34.37 10.43
CA TYR A 343 -5.35 -33.99 9.37
C TYR A 343 -4.66 -32.65 9.65
N ILE A 344 -5.16 -31.87 10.60
CA ILE A 344 -4.57 -30.59 11.04
C ILE A 344 -3.66 -30.88 12.24
N ARG A 345 -2.37 -30.57 12.12
CA ARG A 345 -1.37 -30.76 13.19
C ARG A 345 -1.11 -29.48 13.98
N TYR A 346 -1.02 -28.37 13.29
CA TYR A 346 -0.59 -27.08 13.85
C TYR A 346 -1.69 -26.02 13.80
N GLY A 347 -2.63 -26.11 12.85
CA GLY A 347 -3.67 -25.13 12.61
C GLY A 347 -3.14 -23.83 11.98
N TYR A 348 -3.98 -22.82 11.94
CA TYR A 348 -3.63 -21.51 11.42
C TYR A 348 -2.51 -20.88 12.27
N GLN A 349 -1.58 -20.19 11.60
CA GLN A 349 -0.38 -19.71 12.28
C GLN A 349 -0.46 -18.21 12.56
N PRO A 350 -0.29 -17.78 13.82
CA PRO A 350 -0.26 -16.34 14.13
C PRO A 350 1.02 -15.68 13.60
N PRO A 351 1.01 -14.37 13.34
CA PRO A 351 2.15 -13.61 12.82
C PRO A 351 3.46 -13.80 13.60
N ARG A 352 3.37 -14.09 14.90
CA ARG A 352 4.53 -14.41 15.74
C ARG A 352 5.40 -15.54 15.17
N ASN A 353 4.79 -16.48 14.48
CA ASN A 353 5.48 -17.65 13.93
C ASN A 353 6.23 -17.33 12.61
N PHE A 354 6.05 -16.14 12.07
CA PHE A 354 6.69 -15.67 10.83
C PHE A 354 7.75 -14.58 11.10
N VAL A 355 8.10 -14.36 12.37
CA VAL A 355 9.12 -13.39 12.80
C VAL A 355 10.19 -14.12 13.61
N PRO A 356 11.50 -13.86 13.38
CA PRO A 356 12.59 -14.42 14.17
C PRO A 356 12.36 -14.29 15.69
N ARG A 357 12.75 -15.31 16.45
CA ARG A 357 12.39 -15.42 17.88
C ARG A 357 13.09 -14.42 18.79
N ASP A 358 14.23 -13.89 18.38
CA ASP A 358 14.99 -12.82 19.06
C ASP A 358 14.34 -11.44 18.93
N ILE A 359 13.36 -11.25 18.04
CA ILE A 359 12.59 -10.03 17.92
C ILE A 359 11.39 -10.12 18.85
N GLU A 360 11.36 -9.28 19.89
CA GLU A 360 10.25 -9.21 20.86
C GLU A 360 9.00 -8.62 20.21
N MET A 361 7.84 -9.23 20.49
CA MET A 361 6.53 -8.78 20.01
C MET A 361 5.52 -8.75 21.13
N THR A 362 4.80 -7.64 21.25
CA THR A 362 3.67 -7.47 22.18
C THR A 362 2.52 -6.78 21.47
N PHE A 363 1.34 -7.41 21.42
CA PHE A 363 0.18 -6.88 20.72
C PHE A 363 -0.45 -5.69 21.44
N GLN A 364 -0.62 -4.60 20.72
CA GLN A 364 -1.17 -3.33 21.21
C GLN A 364 -2.65 -3.22 20.81
N LYS A 365 -3.55 -3.82 21.59
CA LYS A 365 -5.00 -3.93 21.32
C LYS A 365 -5.69 -2.62 20.91
N ASN A 366 -5.17 -1.48 21.32
CA ASN A 366 -5.80 -0.19 21.06
C ASN A 366 -5.32 0.49 19.77
N ALA A 367 -4.30 -0.03 19.09
CA ALA A 367 -3.71 0.63 17.93
C ALA A 367 -4.75 0.84 16.80
N MET A 368 -5.34 -0.25 16.28
CA MET A 368 -6.35 -0.16 15.24
C MET A 368 -7.72 0.27 15.76
N ARG A 369 -8.07 -0.01 17.02
CA ARG A 369 -9.28 0.52 17.66
C ARG A 369 -9.32 2.05 17.69
N ASP A 370 -8.20 2.70 17.93
CA ASP A 370 -8.09 4.15 17.88
C ASP A 370 -8.29 4.67 16.46
N VAL A 371 -7.68 4.02 15.46
CA VAL A 371 -7.83 4.39 14.04
C VAL A 371 -9.27 4.22 13.58
N ASP A 372 -9.89 3.06 13.85
CA ASP A 372 -11.30 2.79 13.48
C ASP A 372 -12.26 3.79 14.15
N THR A 373 -12.08 4.02 15.45
CA THR A 373 -12.89 5.00 16.19
C THR A 373 -12.76 6.40 15.61
N TRP A 374 -11.55 6.78 15.20
CA TRP A 374 -11.31 8.07 14.57
C TRP A 374 -11.99 8.15 13.20
N VAL A 375 -11.87 7.13 12.35
CA VAL A 375 -12.51 7.07 11.03
C VAL A 375 -14.03 7.23 11.17
N ARG A 376 -14.65 6.46 12.08
CA ARG A 376 -16.12 6.55 12.35
C ARG A 376 -16.59 7.94 12.76
N ASN A 377 -15.75 8.68 13.47
CA ASN A 377 -16.17 9.97 14.04
C ASN A 377 -15.65 11.19 13.26
N ASN A 378 -14.60 11.07 12.47
CA ASN A 378 -13.89 12.21 11.91
C ASN A 378 -13.64 12.13 10.40
N ALA A 379 -13.90 10.98 9.75
CA ALA A 379 -13.62 10.82 8.32
C ALA A 379 -14.14 11.98 7.49
N LYS A 380 -13.26 12.58 6.70
CA LYS A 380 -13.56 13.67 5.79
C LYS A 380 -12.76 13.46 4.50
N GLN A 381 -13.46 13.46 3.37
CA GLN A 381 -12.84 13.28 2.06
C GLN A 381 -12.02 11.97 1.98
N MET A 382 -12.62 10.88 2.47
CA MET A 382 -12.05 9.54 2.44
C MET A 382 -12.90 8.60 1.57
N LEU A 383 -12.25 7.88 0.68
CA LEU A 383 -12.85 6.84 -0.15
C LEU A 383 -12.19 5.51 0.15
N PHE A 384 -13.00 4.52 0.51
CA PHE A 384 -12.59 3.12 0.66
C PHE A 384 -13.18 2.30 -0.48
N VAL A 385 -12.36 1.52 -1.17
CA VAL A 385 -12.78 0.63 -2.26
C VAL A 385 -12.37 -0.79 -1.91
N TYR A 386 -13.33 -1.71 -1.88
CA TYR A 386 -13.14 -3.13 -1.56
C TYR A 386 -13.53 -4.03 -2.74
N GLY A 387 -13.01 -5.24 -2.76
CA GLY A 387 -13.45 -6.31 -3.67
C GLY A 387 -14.55 -7.16 -3.03
N GLN A 388 -15.57 -7.53 -3.80
CA GLN A 388 -16.65 -8.40 -3.31
C GLN A 388 -16.14 -9.80 -2.93
N ASN A 389 -15.12 -10.29 -3.64
CA ASN A 389 -14.55 -11.62 -3.44
C ASN A 389 -13.19 -11.59 -2.72
N ASP A 390 -12.85 -10.44 -2.11
CA ASP A 390 -11.62 -10.25 -1.36
C ASP A 390 -11.81 -10.65 0.11
N PRO A 391 -11.09 -11.67 0.64
CA PRO A 391 -11.21 -12.05 2.04
C PRO A 391 -10.83 -10.91 3.00
N TRP A 392 -9.84 -10.08 2.65
CA TRP A 392 -9.44 -8.93 3.46
C TRP A 392 -10.53 -7.86 3.61
N GLY A 393 -11.51 -7.86 2.72
CA GLY A 393 -12.70 -7.01 2.81
C GLY A 393 -13.76 -7.51 3.79
N SER A 394 -13.55 -8.63 4.48
CA SER A 394 -14.48 -9.17 5.48
C SER A 394 -14.63 -8.28 6.69
N GLU A 395 -13.56 -7.60 7.06
CA GLU A 395 -13.53 -6.57 8.09
C GLU A 395 -13.07 -5.23 7.50
N PRO A 396 -14.00 -4.45 6.91
CA PRO A 396 -13.67 -3.18 6.29
C PRO A 396 -13.69 -2.03 7.28
N PHE A 397 -13.10 -0.91 6.91
CA PHE A 397 -13.37 0.36 7.59
C PHE A 397 -14.82 0.79 7.42
N HIS A 398 -15.44 1.25 8.50
CA HIS A 398 -16.82 1.73 8.51
C HIS A 398 -16.90 3.23 8.79
N LEU A 399 -17.72 3.92 8.00
CA LEU A 399 -18.01 5.33 8.22
C LEU A 399 -19.16 5.49 9.24
N GLY A 400 -18.99 6.38 10.19
CA GLY A 400 -20.03 6.74 11.15
C GLY A 400 -20.85 7.94 10.67
N LYS A 401 -21.85 8.32 11.45
CA LYS A 401 -22.78 9.43 11.13
C LYS A 401 -22.11 10.81 10.98
N LYS A 402 -20.89 10.97 11.51
CA LYS A 402 -20.14 12.22 11.44
C LYS A 402 -19.22 12.30 10.23
N ALA A 403 -19.10 11.25 9.44
CA ALA A 403 -18.32 11.25 8.22
C ALA A 403 -18.85 12.29 7.22
N ARG A 404 -17.94 13.01 6.56
CA ARG A 404 -18.26 14.07 5.62
C ARG A 404 -17.57 13.82 4.28
N ASP A 405 -18.34 13.87 3.20
CA ASP A 405 -17.85 13.68 1.82
C ASP A 405 -16.92 12.42 1.72
N SER A 406 -17.34 11.34 2.37
CA SER A 406 -16.59 10.09 2.49
C SER A 406 -17.46 8.90 2.10
N TYR A 407 -16.86 7.85 1.53
CA TYR A 407 -17.59 6.77 0.88
C TYR A 407 -16.90 5.43 1.10
N VAL A 408 -17.68 4.36 1.12
CA VAL A 408 -17.24 2.97 1.08
C VAL A 408 -17.95 2.30 -0.10
N PHE A 409 -17.19 1.77 -1.05
CA PHE A 409 -17.71 1.10 -2.23
C PHE A 409 -17.11 -0.29 -2.38
N THR A 410 -17.89 -1.20 -2.98
CA THR A 410 -17.44 -2.57 -3.25
C THR A 410 -17.54 -2.84 -4.75
N ALA A 411 -16.43 -3.24 -5.36
CA ALA A 411 -16.38 -3.62 -6.76
C ALA A 411 -16.93 -5.05 -6.93
N PRO A 412 -17.98 -5.24 -7.76
CA PRO A 412 -18.59 -6.56 -7.94
C PRO A 412 -17.62 -7.58 -8.54
N GLY A 413 -17.56 -8.78 -7.96
CA GLY A 413 -16.73 -9.88 -8.43
C GLY A 413 -15.22 -9.67 -8.32
N ALA A 414 -14.77 -8.50 -7.87
CA ALA A 414 -13.35 -8.17 -7.73
C ALA A 414 -12.74 -8.85 -6.49
N ASN A 415 -11.48 -9.20 -6.61
CA ASN A 415 -10.62 -9.71 -5.55
C ASN A 415 -9.83 -8.57 -4.86
N HIS A 416 -8.68 -8.87 -4.25
CA HIS A 416 -7.77 -7.89 -3.62
C HIS A 416 -7.17 -6.85 -4.58
N GLY A 417 -7.38 -7.01 -5.88
CA GLY A 417 -7.06 -6.02 -6.92
C GLY A 417 -8.16 -4.98 -7.19
N ALA A 418 -9.20 -4.90 -6.36
CA ALA A 418 -10.31 -3.97 -6.55
C ALA A 418 -9.86 -2.50 -6.64
N ASN A 419 -10.53 -1.72 -7.49
CA ASN A 419 -10.21 -0.33 -7.76
C ASN A 419 -11.44 0.47 -8.20
N VAL A 420 -11.29 1.78 -8.38
CA VAL A 420 -12.37 2.67 -8.85
C VAL A 420 -12.87 2.25 -10.23
N ALA A 421 -11.97 1.83 -11.14
CA ALA A 421 -12.35 1.40 -12.48
C ALA A 421 -13.28 0.18 -12.48
N GLY A 422 -13.16 -0.71 -11.49
CA GLY A 422 -14.00 -1.92 -11.32
C GLY A 422 -15.35 -1.69 -10.65
N LEU A 423 -15.63 -0.48 -10.15
CA LEU A 423 -16.91 -0.15 -9.54
C LEU A 423 -18.04 -0.11 -10.56
N VAL A 424 -19.30 -0.28 -10.10
CA VAL A 424 -20.47 0.00 -10.93
C VAL A 424 -20.46 1.46 -11.37
N LYS A 425 -21.09 1.74 -12.52
CA LYS A 425 -20.95 3.04 -13.20
C LYS A 425 -21.21 4.24 -12.29
N GLU A 426 -22.28 4.21 -11.52
CA GLU A 426 -22.70 5.32 -10.65
C GLU A 426 -21.67 5.59 -9.54
N GLN A 427 -21.13 4.53 -8.93
CA GLN A 427 -20.11 4.64 -7.90
C GLN A 427 -18.78 5.07 -8.49
N LYS A 428 -18.40 4.55 -9.66
CA LYS A 428 -17.18 4.96 -10.37
C LYS A 428 -17.22 6.44 -10.75
N ASP A 429 -18.32 6.91 -11.32
CA ASP A 429 -18.48 8.31 -11.71
C ASP A 429 -18.39 9.22 -10.48
N LEU A 430 -19.06 8.84 -9.37
CA LEU A 430 -19.02 9.58 -8.11
C LEU A 430 -17.61 9.58 -7.51
N ALA A 431 -16.94 8.43 -7.41
CA ALA A 431 -15.58 8.30 -6.89
C ALA A 431 -14.60 9.16 -7.68
N THR A 432 -14.65 9.07 -9.01
CA THR A 432 -13.81 9.88 -9.92
C THR A 432 -14.05 11.37 -9.72
N ALA A 433 -15.31 11.81 -9.66
CA ALA A 433 -15.66 13.20 -9.45
C ALA A 433 -15.17 13.72 -8.06
N ARG A 434 -15.22 12.87 -7.03
CA ARG A 434 -14.74 13.25 -5.69
C ARG A 434 -13.22 13.35 -5.64
N ILE A 435 -12.49 12.40 -6.21
CA ILE A 435 -11.02 12.44 -6.29
C ILE A 435 -10.57 13.72 -7.02
N LEU A 436 -11.17 14.03 -8.18
CA LEU A 436 -10.88 15.27 -8.91
C LEU A 436 -11.15 16.51 -8.07
N LYS A 437 -12.31 16.57 -7.39
CA LYS A 437 -12.68 17.69 -6.51
C LYS A 437 -11.67 17.87 -5.36
N TRP A 438 -11.30 16.78 -4.67
CA TRP A 438 -10.34 16.83 -3.57
C TRP A 438 -8.94 17.26 -4.04
N ALA A 439 -8.56 16.80 -5.24
CA ALA A 439 -7.31 17.23 -5.88
C ALA A 439 -7.32 18.69 -6.42
N GLY A 440 -8.46 19.40 -6.31
CA GLY A 440 -8.57 20.75 -6.84
C GLY A 440 -8.56 20.84 -8.38
N VAL A 441 -8.89 19.71 -9.06
CA VAL A 441 -8.96 19.65 -10.53
C VAL A 441 -10.40 19.96 -10.97
N ALA A 442 -10.58 21.10 -11.66
CA ALA A 442 -11.89 21.48 -12.17
C ALA A 442 -12.37 20.51 -13.28
N PRO A 443 -13.64 20.06 -13.25
CA PRO A 443 -14.18 19.19 -14.31
C PRO A 443 -14.05 19.76 -15.72
N ALA A 444 -14.18 21.08 -15.87
CA ALA A 444 -14.03 21.77 -17.14
C ALA A 444 -12.58 21.73 -17.70
N ALA A 445 -11.57 21.70 -16.83
CA ALA A 445 -10.17 21.55 -17.23
C ALA A 445 -9.88 20.13 -17.77
N VAL A 446 -10.63 19.15 -17.29
CA VAL A 446 -10.61 17.75 -17.79
C VAL A 446 -11.22 17.65 -19.19
N GLN A 447 -12.26 18.46 -19.50
CA GLN A 447 -12.92 18.48 -20.79
C GLN A 447 -12.22 19.35 -21.84
N ALA A 448 -11.53 20.42 -21.40
CA ALA A 448 -10.93 21.41 -22.32
C ALA A 448 -9.60 20.92 -22.95
N ASP A 449 -8.88 20.00 -22.33
CA ASP A 449 -7.66 19.40 -22.89
C ASP A 449 -7.62 17.90 -22.60
N PRO A 450 -8.13 17.09 -23.55
CA PRO A 450 -8.11 15.63 -23.43
C PRO A 450 -6.71 15.02 -23.27
N SER A 451 -5.65 15.78 -23.57
CA SER A 451 -4.26 15.35 -23.36
C SER A 451 -3.77 15.58 -21.94
N LYS A 452 -4.36 16.53 -21.21
CA LYS A 452 -3.92 16.96 -19.88
C LYS A 452 -4.66 16.30 -18.73
N ALA A 453 -5.86 15.80 -18.98
CA ALA A 453 -6.65 15.15 -17.93
C ALA A 453 -7.57 14.11 -18.58
N LYS A 454 -7.03 12.95 -18.90
CA LYS A 454 -7.87 11.78 -19.21
C LYS A 454 -8.28 11.15 -17.88
N PRO A 455 -9.55 11.36 -17.41
CA PRO A 455 -10.08 10.52 -16.36
C PRO A 455 -10.07 9.10 -16.90
N LEU A 456 -9.34 8.19 -16.24
CA LEU A 456 -9.20 6.79 -16.64
C LEU A 456 -8.84 6.66 -18.13
N ALA A 457 -7.71 7.20 -18.56
CA ALA A 457 -7.06 6.62 -19.73
C ALA A 457 -7.02 5.12 -19.45
N LYS A 458 -7.49 4.30 -20.41
CA LYS A 458 -7.48 2.85 -20.27
C LYS A 458 -6.18 2.45 -19.56
N PHE A 459 -6.30 1.67 -18.51
CA PHE A 459 -5.16 1.09 -17.81
C PHE A 459 -4.19 0.57 -18.87
N ASP A 460 -3.04 1.20 -18.99
CA ASP A 460 -1.98 0.72 -19.85
C ASP A 460 -1.10 -0.19 -19.01
N SER A 461 -1.32 -1.50 -19.12
CA SER A 461 -0.56 -2.52 -18.41
C SER A 461 0.96 -2.41 -18.60
N LYS A 462 1.42 -1.74 -19.66
CA LYS A 462 2.84 -1.50 -19.91
C LYS A 462 3.38 -0.27 -19.17
N LEU A 463 2.54 0.77 -19.01
CA LEU A 463 2.93 2.03 -18.38
C LEU A 463 2.45 2.12 -16.92
N ASP A 464 1.31 1.54 -16.64
CA ASP A 464 0.63 1.63 -15.34
C ASP A 464 0.60 0.26 -14.65
N LYS A 465 1.72 -0.49 -14.75
CA LYS A 465 1.88 -1.74 -14.01
C LYS A 465 1.51 -1.46 -12.57
N ARG A 466 0.38 -2.01 -12.13
CA ARG A 466 0.18 -2.24 -10.71
C ARG A 466 1.33 -3.09 -10.24
N ASP A 467 1.73 -2.93 -8.99
CA ASP A 467 2.58 -3.93 -8.35
C ASP A 467 1.80 -5.25 -8.12
N VAL A 468 0.85 -5.59 -9.00
CA VAL A 468 0.07 -6.84 -8.94
C VAL A 468 0.98 -8.05 -9.08
N GLU A 469 1.98 -7.99 -9.98
CA GLU A 469 2.99 -9.05 -10.05
C GLU A 469 3.82 -9.14 -8.76
N ARG A 470 3.96 -8.04 -8.04
CA ARG A 470 4.67 -7.98 -6.77
C ARG A 470 3.74 -8.31 -5.61
N GLU A 471 2.49 -7.91 -5.68
CA GLU A 471 1.45 -8.28 -4.73
C GLU A 471 1.10 -9.78 -4.84
N MET A 472 1.24 -10.42 -6.01
CA MET A 472 1.10 -11.88 -6.16
C MET A 472 2.27 -12.66 -5.56
N THR A 473 3.45 -12.06 -5.46
CA THR A 473 4.60 -12.64 -4.73
C THR A 473 4.65 -12.17 -3.27
N LEU A 474 3.86 -11.16 -2.93
CA LEU A 474 3.74 -10.54 -1.62
C LEU A 474 2.43 -11.01 -0.99
N ARG A 475 2.42 -12.23 -0.48
CA ARG A 475 1.32 -12.69 0.36
C ARG A 475 1.62 -12.29 1.79
N PRO A 476 0.96 -11.28 2.34
CA PRO A 476 0.93 -11.11 3.77
C PRO A 476 0.10 -12.22 4.40
#